data_a204eaa00a1c6025678cdd4fe3a3e60d
#
_entry.id   a204eaa00a1c6025678cdd4fe3a3e60d
#
_cell.length_a   1.000
_cell.length_b   1.000
_cell.length_c   1.000
_cell.angle_alpha   90.00
_cell.angle_beta   90.00
_cell.angle_gamma   90.00
#
_symmetry.space_group_name_H-M   'P 1'
#
loop_
_entity.id
_entity.type
_entity.pdbx_description
1 polymer ?
#
loop_
_entity_poly.entity_id
_entity_poly.type
_entity_poly.pdbx_seq_one_letter_code
_entity_poly.pdbx_strand_id
1 'polypeptide(L)'
;MTPVTMIQQWAKDAKQTRSEVWDRMDSRQLTLLDQTIRPYLPSSYPPHPTDPLFGDIAEGTALPPAAHLVYFPSAKSEQSLSPDGYHAAGTPPAPFNPLRVGSAAQLVSSIEDISVKERADADPLVFVKFLRETRNELGLSMVERRQLVYMKPVEVQRKIIMLFRYSALTWNSHRIHYDHNYACNIENHPGLLVHGPLTCTLLLQLLQANMPKGYVAKSFEYRAISPMYCQQSLTLNGRWSQRSEGSEAADGSRICELWSTDNEGGITMKGTATVVPVADK
;
A
#
# COMPACT_ATOMS: atom_id res chain seq x y z
N MET A 1 19.19 -30.49 1.77
CA MET A 1 17.89 -30.03 1.23
C MET A 1 18.18 -28.96 0.19
N THR A 2 17.54 -29.00 -0.98
CA THR A 2 17.71 -27.91 -1.97
C THR A 2 17.00 -26.64 -1.48
N PRO A 3 17.40 -25.43 -1.92
CA PRO A 3 16.69 -24.20 -1.56
C PRO A 3 15.19 -24.26 -1.89
N VAL A 4 14.82 -24.88 -3.00
CA VAL A 4 13.40 -25.07 -3.39
C VAL A 4 12.65 -25.93 -2.36
N THR A 5 13.25 -27.03 -1.91
CA THR A 5 12.63 -27.90 -0.91
C THR A 5 12.42 -27.18 0.45
N MET A 6 13.38 -26.33 0.86
CA MET A 6 13.24 -25.52 2.08
C MET A 6 12.10 -24.49 1.95
N ILE A 7 11.99 -23.82 0.79
CA ILE A 7 10.91 -22.87 0.52
C ILE A 7 9.56 -23.57 0.51
N GLN A 8 9.45 -24.74 -0.10
CA GLN A 8 8.19 -25.53 -0.14
C GLN A 8 7.74 -25.95 1.27
N GLN A 9 8.69 -26.39 2.13
CA GLN A 9 8.36 -26.72 3.52
C GLN A 9 7.93 -25.48 4.31
N TRP A 10 8.70 -24.38 4.21
CA TRP A 10 8.32 -23.11 4.83
C TRP A 10 6.95 -22.62 4.36
N ALA A 11 6.64 -22.71 3.05
CA ALA A 11 5.34 -22.31 2.50
C ALA A 11 4.17 -23.10 3.09
N LYS A 12 4.39 -24.40 3.36
CA LYS A 12 3.39 -25.25 4.00
C LYS A 12 3.10 -24.80 5.44
N ASP A 13 4.16 -24.50 6.20
CA ASP A 13 4.04 -24.09 7.60
C ASP A 13 3.48 -22.66 7.71
N ALA A 14 3.94 -21.75 6.82
CA ALA A 14 3.51 -20.35 6.79
C ALA A 14 2.02 -20.18 6.46
N LYS A 15 1.43 -21.03 5.60
CA LYS A 15 -0.02 -21.01 5.31
C LYS A 15 -0.89 -21.30 6.53
N GLN A 16 -0.34 -21.91 7.58
CA GLN A 16 -1.05 -22.16 8.84
C GLN A 16 -0.95 -20.97 9.81
N THR A 17 -0.09 -20.00 9.52
CA THR A 17 0.15 -18.84 10.39
C THR A 17 -0.95 -17.80 10.18
N ARG A 18 -1.59 -17.41 11.28
CA ARG A 18 -2.55 -16.30 11.35
C ARG A 18 -2.07 -15.31 12.41
N SER A 19 -2.05 -14.03 12.06
CA SER A 19 -1.77 -12.96 13.02
C SER A 19 -2.96 -12.02 13.14
N GLU A 20 -3.16 -11.51 14.34
CA GLU A 20 -4.21 -10.54 14.66
C GLU A 20 -3.54 -9.34 15.34
N VAL A 21 -3.86 -8.14 14.88
CA VAL A 21 -3.36 -6.89 15.44
C VAL A 21 -4.53 -5.94 15.64
N TRP A 22 -4.58 -5.30 16.80
CA TRP A 22 -5.54 -4.26 17.12
C TRP A 22 -4.85 -2.92 17.06
N ASP A 23 -5.52 -1.93 16.49
CA ASP A 23 -5.04 -0.54 16.48
C ASP A 23 -6.22 0.42 16.63
N ARG A 24 -5.92 1.65 17.02
CA ARG A 24 -6.89 2.75 17.07
C ARG A 24 -6.61 3.69 15.91
N MET A 25 -7.63 4.05 15.18
CA MET A 25 -7.53 4.99 14.06
C MET A 25 -7.33 6.41 14.60
N ASP A 26 -6.13 6.67 15.10
CA ASP A 26 -5.75 7.93 15.73
C ASP A 26 -5.66 9.08 14.72
N SER A 27 -6.21 10.24 15.06
CA SER A 27 -6.21 11.44 14.20
C SER A 27 -4.79 11.91 13.89
N ARG A 28 -3.89 11.79 14.86
CA ARG A 28 -2.50 12.22 14.73
C ARG A 28 -1.75 11.48 13.63
N GLN A 29 -1.93 10.16 13.55
CA GLN A 29 -1.29 9.32 12.53
C GLN A 29 -1.75 9.72 11.12
N LEU A 30 -3.04 9.97 10.94
CA LEU A 30 -3.59 10.44 9.67
C LEU A 30 -3.10 11.84 9.31
N THR A 31 -3.03 12.75 10.28
CA THR A 31 -2.48 14.11 10.11
C THR A 31 -1.02 14.06 9.66
N LEU A 32 -0.21 13.20 10.28
CA LEU A 32 1.20 13.04 9.89
C LEU A 32 1.35 12.46 8.48
N LEU A 33 0.49 11.51 8.10
CA LEU A 33 0.44 11.02 6.72
C LEU A 33 0.09 12.16 5.75
N ASP A 34 -0.97 12.89 6.02
CA ASP A 34 -1.42 13.99 5.17
C ASP A 34 -0.32 15.06 5.00
N GLN A 35 0.30 15.52 6.07
CA GLN A 35 1.43 16.46 6.03
C GLN A 35 2.65 15.91 5.27
N THR A 36 2.81 14.58 5.21
CA THR A 36 3.91 13.93 4.50
C THR A 36 3.68 13.90 3.00
N ILE A 37 2.45 13.62 2.55
CA ILE A 37 2.14 13.42 1.13
C ILE A 37 1.51 14.64 0.45
N ARG A 38 0.87 15.55 1.19
CA ARG A 38 0.16 16.73 0.64
C ARG A 38 0.98 17.59 -0.32
N PRO A 39 2.29 17.87 -0.10
CA PRO A 39 3.10 18.61 -1.07
C PRO A 39 3.21 17.98 -2.45
N TYR A 40 2.86 16.71 -2.58
CA TYR A 40 2.95 15.89 -3.81
C TYR A 40 1.59 15.59 -4.41
N LEU A 41 0.51 16.05 -3.78
CA LEU A 41 -0.86 15.86 -4.27
C LEU A 41 -1.25 17.00 -5.20
N PRO A 42 -2.19 16.75 -6.17
CA PRO A 42 -2.77 17.81 -6.97
C PRO A 42 -3.40 18.90 -6.07
N SER A 43 -3.33 20.16 -6.51
CA SER A 43 -3.94 21.28 -5.78
C SER A 43 -5.47 21.17 -5.66
N SER A 44 -6.10 20.36 -6.51
CA SER A 44 -7.53 20.02 -6.46
C SER A 44 -7.89 19.04 -5.33
N TYR A 45 -6.88 18.44 -4.63
CA TYR A 45 -7.14 17.53 -3.53
C TYR A 45 -7.72 18.30 -2.33
N PRO A 46 -8.95 17.95 -1.87
CA PRO A 46 -9.60 18.69 -0.80
C PRO A 46 -8.84 18.54 0.54
N PRO A 47 -8.77 19.60 1.36
CA PRO A 47 -8.28 19.48 2.72
C PRO A 47 -9.23 18.59 3.55
N HIS A 48 -8.67 17.87 4.50
CA HIS A 48 -9.46 17.18 5.50
C HIS A 48 -10.00 18.18 6.55
N PRO A 49 -11.20 17.92 7.12
CA PRO A 49 -11.66 18.69 8.27
C PRO A 49 -10.66 18.52 9.43
N THR A 50 -10.32 19.61 10.08
CA THR A 50 -9.36 19.63 11.19
C THR A 50 -10.05 19.93 12.51
N ASP A 51 -9.52 19.38 13.60
CA ASP A 51 -9.91 19.76 14.95
C ASP A 51 -9.42 21.19 15.22
N PRO A 52 -10.31 22.12 15.65
CA PRO A 52 -9.95 23.52 15.84
C PRO A 52 -9.01 23.77 17.03
N LEU A 53 -8.87 22.82 17.95
CA LEU A 53 -8.00 22.97 19.13
C LEU A 53 -6.59 22.44 18.89
N PHE A 54 -6.48 21.31 18.18
CA PHE A 54 -5.22 20.59 18.03
C PHE A 54 -4.64 20.67 16.61
N GLY A 55 -5.44 21.08 15.61
CA GLY A 55 -5.05 21.12 14.20
C GLY A 55 -4.92 19.75 13.55
N ASP A 56 -5.22 18.68 14.28
CA ASP A 56 -5.27 17.33 13.74
C ASP A 56 -6.56 17.10 12.94
N ILE A 57 -6.58 16.09 12.09
CA ILE A 57 -7.79 15.72 11.34
C ILE A 57 -8.89 15.33 12.34
N ALA A 58 -10.08 15.89 12.17
CA ALA A 58 -11.19 15.72 13.12
C ALA A 58 -11.61 14.26 13.28
N GLU A 59 -11.93 13.85 14.51
CA GLU A 59 -12.53 12.53 14.80
C GLU A 59 -13.82 12.32 13.99
N GLY A 60 -14.12 11.08 13.67
CA GLY A 60 -15.26 10.71 12.82
C GLY A 60 -15.03 10.92 11.31
N THR A 61 -13.93 11.59 10.90
CA THR A 61 -13.55 11.70 9.50
C THR A 61 -13.31 10.30 8.93
N ALA A 62 -13.89 10.00 7.78
CA ALA A 62 -13.62 8.75 7.08
C ALA A 62 -12.17 8.71 6.60
N LEU A 63 -11.49 7.59 6.82
CA LEU A 63 -10.12 7.42 6.33
C LEU A 63 -10.11 7.47 4.80
N PRO A 64 -9.25 8.30 4.20
CA PRO A 64 -9.06 8.28 2.76
C PRO A 64 -8.46 6.94 2.30
N PRO A 65 -8.64 6.57 1.03
CA PRO A 65 -8.07 5.35 0.46
C PRO A 65 -6.56 5.24 0.74
N ALA A 66 -6.11 4.05 1.11
CA ALA A 66 -4.73 3.73 1.51
C ALA A 66 -4.25 4.33 2.84
N ALA A 67 -5.01 5.17 3.53
CA ALA A 67 -4.61 5.70 4.84
C ALA A 67 -4.41 4.61 5.90
N HIS A 68 -5.12 3.48 5.80
CA HIS A 68 -4.91 2.32 6.70
C HIS A 68 -3.46 1.80 6.70
N LEU A 69 -2.66 2.10 5.68
CA LEU A 69 -1.27 1.66 5.56
C LEU A 69 -0.33 2.25 6.62
N VAL A 70 -0.73 3.33 7.29
CA VAL A 70 0.02 3.92 8.41
C VAL A 70 -0.46 3.43 9.77
N TYR A 71 -1.49 2.59 9.81
CA TYR A 71 -2.01 1.92 11.01
C TYR A 71 -1.57 0.46 11.04
N PHE A 72 -1.81 -0.20 12.17
CA PHE A 72 -1.41 -1.59 12.41
C PHE A 72 0.10 -1.81 12.27
N PRO A 73 0.96 -0.99 12.92
CA PRO A 73 2.41 -1.15 12.85
C PRO A 73 2.79 -2.54 13.39
N SER A 74 3.71 -3.19 12.71
CA SER A 74 4.26 -4.44 13.21
C SER A 74 5.28 -4.12 14.31
N ALA A 75 4.81 -4.01 15.54
CA ALA A 75 5.63 -3.66 16.71
C ALA A 75 6.56 -4.81 17.14
N LYS A 76 7.34 -5.35 16.22
CA LYS A 76 8.38 -6.33 16.50
C LYS A 76 9.67 -5.63 16.94
N SER A 77 10.41 -6.27 17.84
CA SER A 77 11.72 -5.76 18.23
C SER A 77 12.69 -5.81 17.05
N GLU A 78 13.68 -4.92 17.04
CA GLU A 78 14.73 -4.89 16.03
C GLU A 78 15.43 -6.24 15.86
N GLN A 79 15.60 -7.00 16.96
CA GLN A 79 16.20 -8.33 16.95
C GLN A 79 15.39 -9.38 16.16
N SER A 80 14.12 -9.11 15.88
CA SER A 80 13.24 -10.00 15.11
C SER A 80 13.13 -9.61 13.63
N LEU A 81 13.87 -8.59 13.19
CA LEU A 81 13.95 -8.17 11.80
C LEU A 81 15.06 -8.93 11.07
N SER A 82 14.91 -9.13 9.77
CA SER A 82 15.99 -9.61 8.91
C SER A 82 17.09 -8.53 8.75
N PRO A 83 18.31 -8.88 8.27
CA PRO A 83 19.42 -7.93 8.12
C PRO A 83 19.11 -6.71 7.25
N ASP A 84 18.12 -6.82 6.34
CA ASP A 84 17.61 -5.74 5.50
C ASP A 84 16.59 -4.83 6.24
N GLY A 85 16.21 -5.17 7.47
CA GLY A 85 15.24 -4.43 8.28
C GLY A 85 13.77 -4.71 7.93
N TYR A 86 13.49 -5.70 7.08
CA TYR A 86 12.14 -6.03 6.64
C TYR A 86 11.48 -7.11 7.49
N HIS A 87 10.18 -6.99 7.68
CA HIS A 87 9.35 -8.10 8.16
C HIS A 87 8.09 -8.21 7.29
N ALA A 88 7.79 -9.43 6.87
CA ALA A 88 6.74 -9.69 5.89
C ALA A 88 5.34 -9.63 6.48
N ALA A 89 4.47 -8.83 5.91
CA ALA A 89 3.01 -9.02 5.90
C ALA A 89 2.35 -8.05 4.91
N GLY A 90 1.43 -8.51 4.13
CA GLY A 90 0.90 -7.78 3.01
C GLY A 90 -0.60 -7.67 2.89
N THR A 91 -1.18 -6.91 2.02
CA THR A 91 -2.53 -6.35 2.11
C THR A 91 -3.34 -6.22 0.82
N PRO A 92 -4.66 -6.26 0.73
CA PRO A 92 -5.53 -5.50 -0.17
C PRO A 92 -6.92 -5.02 0.25
N PRO A 93 -7.64 -4.26 -0.60
CA PRO A 93 -8.77 -3.49 -0.20
C PRO A 93 -10.15 -4.08 -0.49
N ALA A 94 -11.15 -3.77 0.30
CA ALA A 94 -12.50 -3.43 -0.12
C ALA A 94 -13.35 -2.89 1.04
N PRO A 95 -14.06 -1.77 0.89
CA PRO A 95 -14.85 -1.23 1.97
C PRO A 95 -16.36 -1.38 1.75
N PHE A 96 -17.09 -1.81 2.75
CA PHE A 96 -18.52 -1.51 2.90
C PHE A 96 -18.82 -0.82 4.24
N ASN A 97 -17.83 -0.75 5.11
CA ASN A 97 -17.88 -0.18 6.45
C ASN A 97 -16.61 0.65 6.64
N PRO A 98 -16.66 1.98 6.46
CA PRO A 98 -15.47 2.81 6.45
C PRO A 98 -14.81 2.85 7.83
N LEU A 99 -13.48 2.73 7.86
CA LEU A 99 -12.68 3.06 9.03
C LEU A 99 -12.76 4.56 9.29
N ARG A 100 -12.91 4.94 10.55
CA ARG A 100 -13.01 6.34 10.98
C ARG A 100 -11.99 6.65 12.05
N VAL A 101 -11.54 7.90 12.09
CA VAL A 101 -10.69 8.40 13.17
C VAL A 101 -11.42 8.25 14.51
N GLY A 102 -10.71 7.75 15.51
CA GLY A 102 -11.26 7.48 16.86
C GLY A 102 -11.78 6.06 17.05
N SER A 103 -12.14 5.31 15.98
CA SER A 103 -12.64 3.95 16.13
C SER A 103 -11.52 2.94 16.44
N ALA A 104 -11.85 1.89 17.19
CA ALA A 104 -10.99 0.71 17.34
C ALA A 104 -11.14 -0.19 16.12
N ALA A 105 -10.05 -0.81 15.68
CA ALA A 105 -10.08 -1.76 14.59
C ALA A 105 -9.17 -2.96 14.85
N GLN A 106 -9.61 -4.12 14.39
CA GLN A 106 -8.86 -5.37 14.40
C GLN A 106 -8.40 -5.69 12.99
N LEU A 107 -7.11 -6.00 12.84
CA LEU A 107 -6.54 -6.54 11.63
C LEU A 107 -6.22 -8.03 11.81
N VAL A 108 -6.78 -8.86 10.95
CA VAL A 108 -6.48 -10.29 10.86
C VAL A 108 -5.71 -10.53 9.57
N SER A 109 -4.53 -11.14 9.66
CA SER A 109 -3.67 -11.42 8.51
C SER A 109 -3.39 -12.91 8.39
N SER A 110 -3.44 -13.42 7.16
CA SER A 110 -3.11 -14.81 6.83
C SER A 110 -2.41 -14.88 5.47
N ILE A 111 -1.67 -15.96 5.22
CA ILE A 111 -1.11 -16.23 3.91
C ILE A 111 -2.15 -17.03 3.10
N GLU A 112 -2.62 -16.44 2.01
CA GLU A 112 -3.62 -17.04 1.11
C GLU A 112 -2.96 -18.05 0.16
N ASP A 113 -1.78 -17.71 -0.38
CA ASP A 113 -1.03 -18.57 -1.30
C ASP A 113 0.47 -18.28 -1.30
N ILE A 114 1.27 -19.29 -1.65
CA ILE A 114 2.71 -19.16 -1.91
C ILE A 114 3.04 -19.96 -3.17
N SER A 115 3.70 -19.33 -4.12
CA SER A 115 4.18 -19.98 -5.34
C SER A 115 5.64 -19.61 -5.63
N VAL A 116 6.37 -20.55 -6.24
CA VAL A 116 7.77 -20.38 -6.63
C VAL A 116 7.86 -20.44 -8.13
N LYS A 117 8.49 -19.44 -8.73
CA LYS A 117 8.83 -19.45 -10.17
C LYS A 117 10.32 -19.68 -10.32
N GLU A 118 10.68 -20.87 -10.78
CA GLU A 118 12.06 -21.18 -11.14
C GLU A 118 12.48 -20.42 -12.41
N ARG A 119 13.77 -20.11 -12.50
CA ARG A 119 14.38 -19.45 -13.66
C ARG A 119 15.66 -20.23 -14.02
N ALA A 120 15.89 -20.47 -15.33
CA ALA A 120 16.98 -21.34 -15.80
C ALA A 120 18.37 -20.83 -15.38
N ASP A 121 18.60 -19.51 -15.44
CA ASP A 121 19.91 -18.88 -15.22
C ASP A 121 19.91 -17.85 -14.09
N ALA A 122 18.96 -17.94 -13.15
CA ALA A 122 18.84 -17.00 -12.03
C ALA A 122 18.15 -17.62 -10.81
N ASP A 123 18.34 -16.99 -9.64
CA ASP A 123 17.67 -17.41 -8.40
C ASP A 123 16.14 -17.40 -8.59
N PRO A 124 15.40 -18.33 -7.94
CA PRO A 124 13.95 -18.42 -8.05
C PRO A 124 13.27 -17.19 -7.48
N LEU A 125 12.10 -16.87 -8.03
CA LEU A 125 11.18 -15.87 -7.47
C LEU A 125 10.15 -16.56 -6.58
N VAL A 126 9.97 -16.04 -5.37
CA VAL A 126 8.94 -16.53 -4.45
C VAL A 126 7.82 -15.50 -4.39
N PHE A 127 6.61 -15.92 -4.74
CA PHE A 127 5.41 -15.09 -4.67
C PHE A 127 4.61 -15.50 -3.44
N VAL A 128 4.33 -14.54 -2.57
CA VAL A 128 3.54 -14.75 -1.36
C VAL A 128 2.29 -13.89 -1.44
N LYS A 129 1.12 -14.52 -1.45
CA LYS A 129 -0.18 -13.84 -1.35
C LYS A 129 -0.65 -13.85 0.08
N PHE A 130 -0.99 -12.69 0.57
CA PHE A 130 -1.58 -12.50 1.88
C PHE A 130 -3.04 -12.08 1.76
N LEU A 131 -3.87 -12.52 2.69
CA LEU A 131 -5.21 -12.02 2.94
C LEU A 131 -5.20 -11.31 4.29
N ARG A 132 -5.73 -10.09 4.34
CA ARG A 132 -5.88 -9.31 5.57
C ARG A 132 -7.30 -8.74 5.64
N GLU A 133 -7.95 -8.93 6.75
CA GLU A 133 -9.29 -8.43 7.01
C GLU A 133 -9.23 -7.42 8.15
N THR A 134 -9.69 -6.20 7.90
CA THR A 134 -9.83 -5.20 8.94
C THR A 134 -11.30 -5.10 9.33
N ARG A 135 -11.57 -5.17 10.64
CA ARG A 135 -12.91 -5.13 11.23
C ARG A 135 -12.97 -4.03 12.29
N ASN A 136 -14.09 -3.36 12.38
CA ASN A 136 -14.40 -2.46 13.49
C ASN A 136 -15.68 -2.96 14.23
N GLU A 137 -16.23 -2.14 15.10
CA GLU A 137 -17.47 -2.44 15.86
C GLU A 137 -18.70 -2.70 14.98
N LEU A 138 -18.70 -2.21 13.74
CA LEU A 138 -19.78 -2.40 12.77
C LEU A 138 -19.56 -3.65 11.89
N GLY A 139 -18.44 -4.38 12.06
CA GLY A 139 -18.11 -5.59 11.32
C GLY A 139 -16.94 -5.45 10.36
N LEU A 140 -16.98 -6.15 9.23
CA LEU A 140 -15.91 -6.13 8.23
C LEU A 140 -15.88 -4.78 7.51
N SER A 141 -14.76 -4.05 7.66
CA SER A 141 -14.55 -2.75 7.04
C SER A 141 -13.76 -2.86 5.73
N MET A 142 -12.80 -3.78 5.69
CA MET A 142 -11.89 -3.89 4.56
C MET A 142 -11.35 -5.32 4.44
N VAL A 143 -11.26 -5.78 3.21
CA VAL A 143 -10.52 -7.00 2.85
C VAL A 143 -9.43 -6.60 1.86
N GLU A 144 -8.22 -6.99 2.14
CA GLU A 144 -7.05 -6.64 1.37
C GLU A 144 -6.28 -7.91 0.97
N ARG A 145 -5.90 -8.10 -0.33
CA ARG A 145 -5.04 -9.18 -0.83
C ARG A 145 -3.77 -8.59 -1.44
N ARG A 146 -2.59 -8.96 -1.00
CA ARG A 146 -1.30 -8.49 -1.52
C ARG A 146 -0.44 -9.66 -1.95
N GLN A 147 0.20 -9.52 -3.09
CA GLN A 147 1.23 -10.46 -3.52
C GLN A 147 2.59 -9.77 -3.42
N LEU A 148 3.45 -10.30 -2.58
CA LEU A 148 4.87 -9.92 -2.53
C LEU A 148 5.68 -10.85 -3.40
N VAL A 149 6.73 -10.32 -4.01
CA VAL A 149 7.72 -11.10 -4.77
C VAL A 149 9.05 -10.98 -4.04
N TYR A 150 9.59 -12.10 -3.61
CA TYR A 150 10.91 -12.16 -3.01
C TYR A 150 11.93 -12.57 -4.04
N MET A 151 13.03 -11.83 -4.10
CA MET A 151 14.20 -12.06 -4.93
C MET A 151 15.45 -12.00 -4.06
N LYS A 152 16.56 -12.55 -4.54
CA LYS A 152 17.85 -12.39 -3.88
C LYS A 152 18.32 -10.94 -3.98
N PRO A 153 18.72 -10.30 -2.89
CA PRO A 153 19.08 -8.88 -2.87
C PRO A 153 20.42 -8.57 -3.49
N VAL A 154 20.54 -7.38 -4.01
CA VAL A 154 21.77 -6.73 -4.53
C VAL A 154 21.70 -5.20 -4.22
N GLU A 155 22.76 -4.47 -4.13
CA GLU A 155 23.00 -3.21 -3.38
C GLU A 155 22.90 -1.82 -4.04
N VAL A 156 22.46 -0.69 -3.50
CA VAL A 156 22.74 0.77 -3.69
C VAL A 156 21.81 1.82 -3.07
N GLN A 157 22.16 3.06 -2.85
CA GLN A 157 21.54 4.19 -2.07
C GLN A 157 20.98 5.44 -2.78
N ARG A 158 20.02 6.19 -2.36
CA ARG A 158 19.81 7.63 -2.00
C ARG A 158 18.40 8.17 -1.69
N LYS A 159 18.39 9.35 -1.10
CA LYS A 159 17.64 10.25 -0.24
C LYS A 159 16.23 10.67 -0.64
N ILE A 160 15.25 10.67 0.27
CA ILE A 160 14.17 11.67 0.36
C ILE A 160 13.59 11.67 1.78
N ILE A 161 13.31 12.84 2.32
CA ILE A 161 12.64 13.03 3.62
C ILE A 161 11.27 12.30 3.66
N MET A 162 10.54 12.31 2.53
CA MET A 162 9.25 11.59 2.41
C MET A 162 9.41 10.08 2.62
N LEU A 163 10.43 9.44 2.03
CA LEU A 163 10.66 8.00 2.21
C LEU A 163 10.95 7.66 3.67
N PHE A 164 11.82 8.44 4.31
CA PHE A 164 12.11 8.27 5.73
C PHE A 164 10.85 8.44 6.61
N ARG A 165 10.07 9.51 6.37
CA ARG A 165 8.82 9.74 7.10
C ARG A 165 7.81 8.63 6.85
N TYR A 166 7.66 8.16 5.62
CA TYR A 166 6.74 7.08 5.30
C TYR A 166 7.18 5.74 5.91
N SER A 167 8.49 5.44 5.92
CA SER A 167 9.04 4.31 6.67
C SER A 167 8.67 4.39 8.15
N ALA A 168 8.85 5.56 8.78
CA ALA A 168 8.53 5.76 10.19
C ALA A 168 7.01 5.59 10.45
N LEU A 169 6.16 6.19 9.63
CA LEU A 169 4.71 6.13 9.75
C LEU A 169 4.16 4.71 9.58
N THR A 170 4.74 3.93 8.67
CA THR A 170 4.32 2.55 8.38
C THR A 170 5.08 1.51 9.18
N TRP A 171 5.98 1.97 10.09
CA TRP A 171 6.89 1.10 10.85
C TRP A 171 7.68 0.15 9.94
N ASN A 172 7.99 0.63 8.73
CA ASN A 172 8.74 -0.13 7.72
C ASN A 172 10.21 0.20 7.81
N SER A 173 10.97 -0.72 8.39
CA SER A 173 12.42 -0.61 8.60
C SER A 173 13.26 -1.22 7.46
N HIS A 174 12.67 -1.54 6.29
CA HIS A 174 13.41 -2.06 5.15
C HIS A 174 14.41 -1.03 4.63
N ARG A 175 15.69 -1.33 4.78
CA ARG A 175 16.81 -0.40 4.60
C ARG A 175 16.90 0.21 3.21
N ILE A 176 16.39 -0.46 2.17
CA ILE A 176 16.39 0.05 0.80
C ILE A 176 15.64 1.39 0.63
N HIS A 177 14.81 1.77 1.59
CA HIS A 177 14.03 2.99 1.53
C HIS A 177 14.69 4.20 2.21
N TYR A 178 15.66 3.99 3.13
CA TYR A 178 16.25 5.06 3.93
C TYR A 178 17.78 4.97 4.11
N ASP A 179 18.38 3.79 4.00
CA ASP A 179 19.81 3.60 4.15
C ASP A 179 20.49 3.57 2.78
N HIS A 180 21.09 4.71 2.42
CA HIS A 180 21.79 4.83 1.14
C HIS A 180 22.97 3.89 1.02
N ASN A 181 23.75 3.65 2.08
CA ASN A 181 24.90 2.78 2.00
C ASN A 181 24.48 1.31 1.82
N TYR A 182 23.42 0.89 2.46
CA TYR A 182 22.82 -0.43 2.29
C TYR A 182 22.21 -0.59 0.90
N ALA A 183 21.26 0.28 0.52
CA ALA A 183 20.62 0.21 -0.76
C ALA A 183 21.65 0.27 -1.92
N CYS A 184 22.79 1.05 -1.84
CA CYS A 184 23.85 1.15 -2.85
C CYS A 184 24.96 0.13 -2.78
N ASN A 185 25.44 -0.25 -1.65
CA ASN A 185 26.62 -1.11 -1.55
C ASN A 185 26.30 -2.52 -1.02
N ILE A 186 25.04 -2.86 -0.74
CA ILE A 186 24.53 -4.20 -0.38
C ILE A 186 23.41 -4.72 -1.33
N GLU A 187 22.56 -3.84 -1.97
CA GLU A 187 21.50 -4.29 -2.89
C GLU A 187 21.59 -3.82 -4.36
N ASN A 188 22.68 -3.15 -4.84
CA ASN A 188 22.98 -2.63 -6.21
C ASN A 188 21.82 -1.87 -6.89
N HIS A 189 20.97 -1.18 -6.16
CA HIS A 189 20.00 -0.27 -6.75
C HIS A 189 20.67 1.05 -7.13
N PRO A 190 20.28 1.77 -8.17
CA PRO A 190 20.84 3.07 -8.54
C PRO A 190 20.45 4.20 -7.56
N GLY A 191 19.70 3.91 -6.49
CA GLY A 191 19.28 4.86 -5.47
C GLY A 191 18.29 4.26 -4.48
N LEU A 192 17.84 5.04 -3.47
CA LEU A 192 16.80 4.58 -2.56
C LEU A 192 15.51 4.27 -3.33
N LEU A 193 14.85 3.17 -2.99
CA LEU A 193 13.60 2.77 -3.61
C LEU A 193 12.42 3.51 -2.98
N VAL A 194 11.49 3.92 -3.82
CA VAL A 194 10.19 4.38 -3.38
C VAL A 194 9.36 3.18 -2.92
N HIS A 195 8.71 3.29 -1.78
CA HIS A 195 7.83 2.22 -1.29
C HIS A 195 6.69 1.96 -2.28
N GLY A 196 6.46 0.71 -2.63
CA GLY A 196 5.28 0.32 -3.42
C GLY A 196 3.97 0.79 -2.77
N PRO A 197 3.76 0.58 -1.45
CA PRO A 197 2.62 1.13 -0.73
C PRO A 197 2.49 2.66 -0.78
N LEU A 198 3.59 3.42 -0.80
CA LEU A 198 3.55 4.87 -0.98
C LEU A 198 3.04 5.26 -2.36
N THR A 199 3.53 4.60 -3.42
CA THR A 199 3.04 4.81 -4.79
C THR A 199 1.56 4.46 -4.91
N CYS A 200 1.12 3.36 -4.30
CA CYS A 200 -0.30 2.98 -4.20
C CYS A 200 -1.12 4.07 -3.49
N THR A 201 -0.63 4.59 -2.35
CA THR A 201 -1.27 5.69 -1.62
C THR A 201 -1.44 6.91 -2.54
N LEU A 202 -0.39 7.33 -3.24
CA LEU A 202 -0.43 8.50 -4.12
C LEU A 202 -1.40 8.31 -5.30
N LEU A 203 -1.46 7.12 -5.91
CA LEU A 203 -2.44 6.79 -6.97
C LEU A 203 -3.88 6.84 -6.44
N LEU A 204 -4.13 6.34 -5.24
CA LEU A 204 -5.46 6.41 -4.62
C LEU A 204 -5.83 7.82 -4.18
N GLN A 205 -4.88 8.67 -3.82
CA GLN A 205 -5.11 10.10 -3.60
C GLN A 205 -5.46 10.81 -4.93
N LEU A 206 -4.80 10.47 -6.04
CA LEU A 206 -5.18 10.96 -7.36
C LEU A 206 -6.62 10.55 -7.72
N LEU A 207 -7.01 9.30 -7.48
CA LEU A 207 -8.38 8.83 -7.65
C LEU A 207 -9.35 9.67 -6.79
N GLN A 208 -9.04 9.85 -5.50
CA GLN A 208 -9.89 10.60 -4.57
C GLN A 208 -10.09 12.06 -5.03
N ALA A 209 -9.03 12.72 -5.50
CA ALA A 209 -9.09 14.08 -6.02
C ALA A 209 -9.95 14.24 -7.28
N ASN A 210 -10.14 13.14 -8.03
CA ASN A 210 -10.91 13.11 -9.28
C ASN A 210 -12.20 12.27 -9.17
N MET A 211 -12.59 11.92 -7.92
CA MET A 211 -13.78 11.10 -7.66
C MET A 211 -15.06 11.83 -8.09
N PRO A 212 -15.94 11.20 -8.87
CA PRO A 212 -17.24 11.78 -9.15
C PRO A 212 -18.04 12.03 -7.87
N LYS A 213 -18.79 13.13 -7.83
CA LYS A 213 -19.63 13.46 -6.66
C LYS A 213 -20.61 12.32 -6.39
N GLY A 214 -20.71 11.92 -5.13
CA GLY A 214 -21.59 10.83 -4.71
C GLY A 214 -21.04 9.42 -4.97
N TYR A 215 -19.74 9.29 -5.29
CA TYR A 215 -19.07 8.00 -5.44
C TYR A 215 -18.05 7.74 -4.33
N VAL A 216 -17.76 6.45 -4.11
CA VAL A 216 -16.67 5.98 -3.23
C VAL A 216 -15.89 4.86 -3.92
N ALA A 217 -14.63 4.71 -3.54
CA ALA A 217 -13.82 3.61 -4.01
C ALA A 217 -14.32 2.28 -3.38
N LYS A 218 -14.64 1.32 -4.24
CA LYS A 218 -15.06 -0.04 -3.86
C LYS A 218 -13.88 -1.00 -3.81
N SER A 219 -13.00 -0.93 -4.83
CA SER A 219 -11.79 -1.76 -4.91
C SER A 219 -10.70 -1.07 -5.70
N PHE A 220 -9.45 -1.46 -5.43
CA PHE A 220 -8.29 -1.13 -6.23
C PHE A 220 -7.36 -2.33 -6.32
N GLU A 221 -7.19 -2.85 -7.52
CA GLU A 221 -6.23 -3.91 -7.82
C GLU A 221 -5.03 -3.29 -8.52
N TYR A 222 -3.81 -3.57 -8.05
CA TYR A 222 -2.61 -2.98 -8.63
C TYR A 222 -1.43 -3.95 -8.68
N ARG A 223 -0.48 -3.64 -9.53
CA ARG A 223 0.77 -4.37 -9.69
C ARG A 223 1.94 -3.40 -9.82
N ALA A 224 2.98 -3.59 -9.01
CA ALA A 224 4.29 -3.00 -9.24
C ALA A 224 4.91 -3.68 -10.48
N ILE A 225 5.42 -2.88 -11.41
CA ILE A 225 5.98 -3.32 -12.70
C ILE A 225 7.50 -3.22 -12.66
N SER A 226 8.02 -2.06 -12.27
CA SER A 226 9.45 -1.80 -12.13
C SER A 226 9.75 -1.02 -10.86
N PRO A 227 10.97 -1.13 -10.31
CA PRO A 227 11.40 -0.30 -9.20
C PRO A 227 11.33 1.17 -9.56
N MET A 228 10.91 2.00 -8.59
CA MET A 228 10.96 3.45 -8.67
C MET A 228 12.04 3.97 -7.74
N TYR A 229 12.95 4.79 -8.23
CA TYR A 229 14.05 5.34 -7.44
C TYR A 229 13.80 6.79 -7.04
N CYS A 230 14.28 7.17 -5.88
CA CYS A 230 13.98 8.49 -5.30
C CYS A 230 14.54 9.68 -6.09
N GLN A 231 15.53 9.45 -6.98
CA GLN A 231 16.08 10.46 -7.87
C GLN A 231 15.24 10.72 -9.12
N GLN A 232 14.33 9.80 -9.44
CA GLN A 232 13.47 9.90 -10.61
C GLN A 232 12.23 10.75 -10.31
N SER A 233 11.74 11.44 -11.33
CA SER A 233 10.43 12.09 -11.26
C SER A 233 9.32 11.04 -11.29
N LEU A 234 8.40 11.11 -10.36
CA LEU A 234 7.20 10.28 -10.32
C LEU A 234 6.03 11.05 -10.92
N THR A 235 5.48 10.55 -12.03
CA THR A 235 4.23 11.08 -12.59
C THR A 235 3.10 10.13 -12.27
N LEU A 236 2.02 10.66 -11.71
CA LEU A 236 0.79 9.93 -11.42
C LEU A 236 -0.22 10.18 -12.54
N ASN A 237 -0.80 9.12 -13.06
CA ASN A 237 -1.71 9.15 -14.19
C ASN A 237 -2.99 8.40 -13.86
N GLY A 238 -4.12 8.83 -14.46
CA GLY A 238 -5.39 8.16 -14.33
C GLY A 238 -6.30 8.44 -15.52
N ARG A 239 -7.12 7.48 -15.87
CA ARG A 239 -8.20 7.66 -16.85
C ARG A 239 -9.43 6.87 -16.45
N TRP A 240 -10.58 7.46 -16.62
CA TRP A 240 -11.84 6.74 -16.55
C TRP A 240 -12.00 5.85 -17.77
N SER A 241 -12.37 4.59 -17.56
CA SER A 241 -12.65 3.68 -18.67
C SER A 241 -13.85 4.18 -19.46
N GLN A 242 -13.66 4.41 -20.77
CA GLN A 242 -14.77 4.68 -21.67
C GLN A 242 -15.53 3.36 -21.88
N ARG A 243 -16.63 3.17 -21.16
CA ARG A 243 -17.62 2.18 -21.58
C ARG A 243 -18.37 2.74 -22.81
N SER A 244 -18.58 1.91 -23.81
CA SER A 244 -19.46 2.23 -24.92
C SER A 244 -20.83 2.70 -24.38
N GLU A 245 -21.39 3.75 -24.97
CA GLU A 245 -22.72 4.25 -24.63
C GLU A 245 -23.72 3.09 -24.60
N GLY A 246 -24.40 2.91 -23.46
CA GLY A 246 -25.37 1.82 -23.24
C GLY A 246 -24.90 0.67 -22.32
N SER A 247 -23.66 0.65 -21.82
CA SER A 247 -23.16 -0.38 -20.91
C SER A 247 -22.83 0.16 -19.51
N GLU A 248 -23.73 0.89 -18.86
CA GLU A 248 -23.60 1.09 -17.41
C GLU A 248 -23.73 -0.27 -16.72
N ALA A 249 -22.85 -0.53 -15.75
CA ALA A 249 -23.07 -1.68 -14.87
C ALA A 249 -24.39 -1.46 -14.13
N ALA A 250 -25.18 -2.52 -13.97
CA ALA A 250 -26.50 -2.46 -13.33
C ALA A 250 -26.45 -1.87 -11.89
N ASP A 251 -25.25 -1.85 -11.28
CA ASP A 251 -24.97 -1.26 -9.96
C ASP A 251 -24.42 0.18 -10.02
N GLY A 252 -24.38 0.82 -11.19
CA GLY A 252 -23.83 2.18 -11.39
C GLY A 252 -22.31 2.28 -11.20
N SER A 253 -21.59 1.16 -11.12
CA SER A 253 -20.14 1.16 -10.90
C SER A 253 -19.38 1.74 -12.08
N ARG A 254 -18.25 2.45 -11.80
CA ARG A 254 -17.31 2.98 -12.79
C ARG A 254 -15.91 2.43 -12.55
N ILE A 255 -15.13 2.34 -13.63
CA ILE A 255 -13.75 1.85 -13.60
C ILE A 255 -12.81 2.99 -13.93
N CYS A 256 -11.76 3.13 -13.12
CA CYS A 256 -10.65 4.05 -13.34
C CYS A 256 -9.34 3.27 -13.44
N GLU A 257 -8.60 3.42 -14.52
CA GLU A 257 -7.24 2.92 -14.63
C GLU A 257 -6.28 3.97 -14.04
N LEU A 258 -5.36 3.52 -13.20
CA LEU A 258 -4.36 4.36 -12.54
C LEU A 258 -2.97 3.78 -12.80
N TRP A 259 -1.99 4.64 -13.07
CA TRP A 259 -0.60 4.19 -13.22
C TRP A 259 0.38 5.29 -12.85
N SER A 260 1.59 4.89 -12.50
CA SER A 260 2.71 5.79 -12.28
C SER A 260 3.82 5.52 -13.29
N THR A 261 4.50 6.58 -13.68
CA THR A 261 5.66 6.51 -14.57
C THR A 261 6.86 7.21 -13.95
N ASP A 262 8.06 6.75 -14.32
CA ASP A 262 9.33 7.42 -14.02
C ASP A 262 9.59 8.60 -14.99
N ASN A 263 10.78 9.19 -14.89
CA ASN A 263 11.22 10.31 -15.72
C ASN A 263 11.45 9.94 -17.21
N GLU A 264 11.52 8.66 -17.55
CA GLU A 264 11.69 8.15 -18.90
C GLU A 264 10.34 7.69 -19.51
N GLY A 265 9.25 7.80 -18.74
CA GLY A 265 7.92 7.34 -19.14
C GLY A 265 7.69 5.84 -18.91
N GLY A 266 8.64 5.14 -18.26
CA GLY A 266 8.51 3.74 -17.87
C GLY A 266 7.44 3.56 -16.80
N ILE A 267 6.56 2.57 -16.98
CA ILE A 267 5.49 2.29 -15.99
C ILE A 267 6.10 1.62 -14.76
N THR A 268 5.99 2.26 -13.60
CA THR A 268 6.47 1.72 -12.32
C THR A 268 5.41 0.97 -11.54
N MET A 269 4.16 1.42 -11.62
CA MET A 269 2.99 0.73 -11.06
C MET A 269 1.76 0.98 -11.92
N LYS A 270 0.86 0.02 -12.01
CA LYS A 270 -0.46 0.20 -12.61
C LYS A 270 -1.53 -0.55 -11.83
N GLY A 271 -2.76 -0.04 -11.90
CA GLY A 271 -3.90 -0.69 -11.27
C GLY A 271 -5.24 -0.23 -11.84
N THR A 272 -6.28 -0.90 -11.39
CA THR A 272 -7.67 -0.65 -11.78
C THR A 272 -8.51 -0.44 -10.53
N ALA A 273 -9.14 0.70 -10.43
CA ALA A 273 -10.08 1.03 -9.37
C ALA A 273 -11.52 0.85 -9.86
N THR A 274 -12.35 0.24 -9.03
CA THR A 274 -13.81 0.27 -9.18
C THR A 274 -14.38 1.25 -8.16
N VAL A 275 -15.23 2.16 -8.62
CA VAL A 275 -15.97 3.08 -7.75
C VAL A 275 -17.46 2.87 -7.91
N VAL A 276 -18.22 3.09 -6.83
CA VAL A 276 -19.67 2.87 -6.80
C VAL A 276 -20.38 4.10 -6.22
N PRO A 277 -21.65 4.33 -6.60
CA PRO A 277 -22.46 5.35 -5.94
C PRO A 277 -22.55 5.10 -4.42
N VAL A 278 -22.53 6.17 -3.64
CA VAL A 278 -22.88 6.11 -2.21
C VAL A 278 -24.37 5.76 -2.13
N ALA A 279 -24.73 4.70 -1.41
CA ALA A 279 -26.13 4.38 -1.16
C ALA A 279 -26.76 5.55 -0.38
N ASP A 280 -27.88 6.06 -0.87
CA ASP A 280 -28.70 6.99 -0.11
C ASP A 280 -29.12 6.32 1.22
N LYS A 281 -28.88 7.02 2.32
CA LYS A 281 -29.29 6.59 3.67
C LYS A 281 -30.72 7.00 3.96
#